data_f3c9c2e0d9e4e1aae200dc92608569ae
#
_entry.id   f3c9c2e0d9e4e1aae200dc92608569ae
#
_cell.length_a   1.000
_cell.length_b   1.000
_cell.length_c   1.000
_cell.angle_alpha   90.00
_cell.angle_beta   90.00
_cell.angle_gamma   90.00
#
_symmetry.space_group_name_H-M   'P 1'
#
loop_
_entity.id
_entity.type
_entity.pdbx_description
1 polymer ?
#
loop_
_entity_poly.entity_id
_entity_poly.type
_entity_poly.pdbx_seq_one_letter_code
_entity_poly.pdbx_strand_id
1 'polypeptide(L)'
;MERNNIFNFATSELSQDAFICWLCNWVNFDDNDLSEDEKKLKELATDFIEKMSGEKLGDRKVNIKRQYQKIDVLLEIQNKTEFIEKIPVVDMYVIIEDKVGIGLHSNQIERYRELISEKNEKDNGSRAKIKVVYYKID
;
A
#
# COMPACT_ATOMS: atom_id res chain seq x y z
N MET A 1 16.97 14.30 3.20
CA MET A 1 15.92 13.27 3.05
C MET A 1 15.08 13.20 4.31
N GLU A 2 13.79 13.23 4.17
CA GLU A 2 12.91 13.06 5.31
C GLU A 2 12.91 11.61 5.78
N ARG A 3 12.97 11.42 7.08
CA ARG A 3 12.86 10.09 7.65
C ARG A 3 11.42 9.64 7.68
N ASN A 4 11.22 8.34 7.52
CA ASN A 4 9.91 7.74 7.67
C ASN A 4 9.48 7.85 9.12
N ASN A 5 8.40 8.56 9.36
CA ASN A 5 7.90 8.84 10.70
C ASN A 5 6.43 8.42 10.77
N ILE A 6 6.11 7.56 11.74
CA ILE A 6 4.75 7.06 11.90
C ILE A 6 3.73 8.19 12.11
N PHE A 7 4.15 9.28 12.72
CA PHE A 7 3.26 10.43 12.97
C PHE A 7 2.88 11.19 11.70
N ASN A 8 3.58 10.94 10.58
CA ASN A 8 3.16 11.48 9.28
C ASN A 8 1.86 10.85 8.78
N PHE A 9 1.50 9.69 9.32
CA PHE A 9 0.31 8.95 8.92
C PHE A 9 -0.82 9.01 9.96
N ALA A 10 -0.55 9.60 11.13
CA ALA A 10 -1.55 9.74 12.19
C ALA A 10 -1.45 11.13 12.80
N THR A 11 -2.60 11.80 12.98
CA THR A 11 -2.63 13.16 13.50
C THR A 11 -2.78 13.25 15.01
N SER A 12 -3.57 12.36 15.61
CA SER A 12 -3.85 12.40 17.05
C SER A 12 -3.69 11.08 17.75
N GLU A 13 -3.99 9.99 17.05
CA GLU A 13 -3.90 8.64 17.61
C GLU A 13 -3.20 7.73 16.62
N LEU A 14 -2.40 6.80 17.15
CA LEU A 14 -1.83 5.75 16.33
C LEU A 14 -2.93 4.72 16.07
N SER A 15 -3.31 4.58 14.81
CA SER A 15 -4.22 3.54 14.39
C SER A 15 -3.43 2.39 13.76
N GLN A 16 -4.08 1.25 13.59
CA GLN A 16 -3.48 0.12 12.91
C GLN A 16 -3.14 0.49 11.45
N ASP A 17 -4.00 1.29 10.83
CA ASP A 17 -3.78 1.75 9.47
C ASP A 17 -2.51 2.60 9.38
N ALA A 18 -2.32 3.49 10.34
CA ALA A 18 -1.12 4.34 10.39
C ALA A 18 0.14 3.49 10.54
N PHE A 19 0.09 2.47 11.39
CA PHE A 19 1.21 1.55 11.56
C PHE A 19 1.55 0.82 10.26
N ILE A 20 0.53 0.30 9.57
CA ILE A 20 0.72 -0.41 8.30
C ILE A 20 1.32 0.52 7.26
N CYS A 21 0.82 1.75 7.16
CA CYS A 21 1.35 2.75 6.24
C CYS A 21 2.81 3.08 6.53
N TRP A 22 3.12 3.28 7.81
CA TRP A 22 4.49 3.57 8.25
C TRP A 22 5.42 2.40 7.91
N LEU A 23 5.01 1.18 8.23
CA LEU A 23 5.81 -0.02 7.96
C LEU A 23 6.07 -0.15 6.46
N CYS A 24 5.01 -0.12 5.65
CA CYS A 24 5.14 -0.30 4.20
C CYS A 24 6.01 0.78 3.56
N ASN A 25 6.00 1.99 4.11
CA ASN A 25 6.74 3.10 3.52
C ASN A 25 8.27 2.92 3.58
N TRP A 26 8.77 2.01 4.41
CA TRP A 26 10.22 1.74 4.45
C TRP A 26 10.76 1.24 3.11
N VAL A 27 9.95 0.58 2.28
CA VAL A 27 10.39 0.09 0.97
C VAL A 27 10.76 1.22 0.00
N ASN A 28 10.30 2.44 0.28
CA ASN A 28 10.54 3.60 -0.59
C ASN A 28 11.87 4.30 -0.33
N PHE A 29 12.59 3.90 0.70
CA PHE A 29 13.88 4.49 1.04
C PHE A 29 15.01 3.69 0.42
N ASP A 30 16.03 4.38 -0.09
CA ASP A 30 17.21 3.71 -0.64
C ASP A 30 18.09 3.17 0.49
N ASP A 31 18.68 2.00 0.29
CA ASP A 31 19.52 1.35 1.29
C ASP A 31 20.65 2.24 1.79
N ASN A 32 21.21 3.07 0.90
CA ASN A 32 22.31 3.97 1.25
C ASN A 32 21.92 5.01 2.30
N ASP A 33 20.63 5.29 2.44
CA ASP A 33 20.12 6.29 3.37
C ASP A 33 19.67 5.70 4.70
N LEU A 34 19.82 4.37 4.87
CA LEU A 34 19.30 3.65 6.03
C LEU A 34 20.41 3.14 6.93
N SER A 35 20.18 3.22 8.24
CA SER A 35 21.01 2.52 9.23
C SER A 35 20.79 1.01 9.13
N GLU A 36 21.61 0.24 9.84
CA GLU A 36 21.45 -1.22 9.85
C GLU A 36 20.10 -1.66 10.40
N ASP A 37 19.62 -1.00 11.45
CA ASP A 37 18.30 -1.30 12.01
C ASP A 37 17.17 -0.91 11.06
N GLU A 38 17.32 0.21 10.36
CA GLU A 38 16.34 0.65 9.37
C GLU A 38 16.30 -0.27 8.17
N LYS A 39 17.43 -0.85 7.77
CA LYS A 39 17.47 -1.86 6.71
C LYS A 39 16.67 -3.09 7.08
N LYS A 40 16.70 -3.49 8.35
CA LYS A 40 15.90 -4.61 8.85
C LYS A 40 14.41 -4.29 8.77
N LEU A 41 14.04 -3.05 9.08
CA LEU A 41 12.64 -2.60 8.93
C LEU A 41 12.22 -2.63 7.46
N LYS A 42 13.09 -2.24 6.56
CA LYS A 42 12.82 -2.32 5.12
C LYS A 42 12.64 -3.76 4.65
N GLU A 43 13.47 -4.68 5.14
CA GLU A 43 13.32 -6.11 4.83
C GLU A 43 11.98 -6.64 5.31
N LEU A 44 11.60 -6.28 6.54
CA LEU A 44 10.32 -6.67 7.11
C LEU A 44 9.16 -6.11 6.29
N ALA A 45 9.26 -4.85 5.90
CA ALA A 45 8.25 -4.20 5.06
C ALA A 45 8.13 -4.88 3.71
N THR A 46 9.25 -5.20 3.09
CA THR A 46 9.29 -5.92 1.81
C THR A 46 8.59 -7.27 1.91
N ASP A 47 8.94 -8.05 2.94
CA ASP A 47 8.32 -9.36 3.18
C ASP A 47 6.81 -9.24 3.39
N PHE A 48 6.40 -8.23 4.14
CA PHE A 48 4.99 -7.98 4.41
C PHE A 48 4.21 -7.68 3.12
N ILE A 49 4.75 -6.79 2.29
CA ILE A 49 4.11 -6.42 1.02
C ILE A 49 4.09 -7.61 0.06
N GLU A 50 5.19 -8.37 -0.03
CA GLU A 50 5.26 -9.56 -0.88
C GLU A 50 4.24 -10.61 -0.44
N LYS A 51 4.06 -10.77 0.86
CA LYS A 51 3.09 -11.72 1.39
C LYS A 51 1.66 -11.29 1.06
N MET A 52 1.35 -10.01 1.19
CA MET A 52 0.04 -9.49 0.86
C MET A 52 -0.26 -9.54 -0.64
N SER A 53 0.70 -9.16 -1.46
CA SER A 53 0.52 -9.09 -2.91
C SER A 53 0.63 -10.44 -3.59
N GLY A 54 1.35 -11.37 -3.00
CA GLY A 54 1.66 -12.67 -3.61
C GLY A 54 2.73 -12.59 -4.68
N GLU A 55 3.45 -11.47 -4.78
CA GLU A 55 4.47 -11.25 -5.79
C GLU A 55 5.73 -10.69 -5.17
N LYS A 56 6.87 -10.91 -5.83
CA LYS A 56 8.13 -10.29 -5.44
C LYS A 56 8.07 -8.80 -5.73
N LEU A 57 8.47 -7.99 -4.76
CA LEU A 57 8.47 -6.53 -4.91
C LEU A 57 9.66 -6.05 -5.74
N GLY A 58 10.82 -6.65 -5.55
CA GLY A 58 12.05 -6.14 -6.14
C GLY A 58 12.37 -4.75 -5.58
N ASP A 59 12.81 -3.86 -6.43
CA ASP A 59 13.11 -2.48 -6.04
C ASP A 59 12.03 -1.49 -6.50
N ARG A 60 10.82 -1.99 -6.75
CA ARG A 60 9.68 -1.13 -7.08
C ARG A 60 9.28 -0.28 -5.89
N LYS A 61 8.87 0.95 -6.16
CA LYS A 61 8.33 1.85 -5.15
C LYS A 61 6.85 1.55 -4.96
N VAL A 62 6.34 1.94 -3.80
CA VAL A 62 4.93 1.73 -3.45
C VAL A 62 4.35 3.06 -3.01
N ASN A 63 3.32 3.52 -3.71
CA ASN A 63 2.58 4.71 -3.28
C ASN A 63 1.53 4.26 -2.27
N ILE A 64 1.53 4.89 -1.11
CA ILE A 64 0.70 4.48 0.01
C ILE A 64 -0.35 5.56 0.26
N LYS A 65 -1.62 5.17 0.21
CA LYS A 65 -2.73 6.08 0.47
C LYS A 65 -3.54 5.55 1.65
N ARG A 66 -3.76 6.42 2.63
CA ARG A 66 -4.56 6.10 3.80
C ARG A 66 -5.93 6.74 3.65
N GLN A 67 -6.97 5.98 3.96
CA GLN A 67 -8.36 6.49 3.90
C GLN A 67 -8.77 7.00 2.53
N TYR A 68 -8.34 6.28 1.49
CA TYR A 68 -8.69 6.65 0.13
C TYR A 68 -10.12 6.20 -0.17
N GLN A 69 -11.03 7.15 -0.34
CA GLN A 69 -12.44 6.86 -0.68
C GLN A 69 -13.05 5.81 0.26
N LYS A 70 -12.77 5.91 1.56
CA LYS A 70 -13.20 4.98 2.61
C LYS A 70 -12.44 3.65 2.64
N ILE A 71 -11.52 3.42 1.74
CA ILE A 71 -10.58 2.28 1.81
C ILE A 71 -9.56 2.62 2.89
N ASP A 72 -9.35 1.72 3.84
CA ASP A 72 -8.43 1.98 4.96
C ASP A 72 -7.01 2.26 4.49
N VAL A 73 -6.44 1.36 3.70
CA VAL A 73 -5.12 1.52 3.11
C VAL A 73 -5.14 1.02 1.68
N LEU A 74 -4.62 1.83 0.78
CA LEU A 74 -4.43 1.44 -0.62
C LEU A 74 -2.94 1.51 -0.93
N LEU A 75 -2.37 0.40 -1.39
CA LEU A 75 -1.01 0.35 -1.88
C LEU A 75 -1.02 0.29 -3.40
N GLU A 76 -0.22 1.14 -4.02
CA GLU A 76 -0.03 1.14 -5.46
C GLU A 76 1.42 0.72 -5.73
N ILE A 77 1.64 -0.53 -6.15
CA ILE A 77 2.97 -1.04 -6.49
C ILE A 77 3.30 -0.55 -7.89
N GLN A 78 4.31 0.29 -8.00
CA GLN A 78 4.61 1.05 -9.21
C GLN A 78 5.60 0.33 -10.11
N ASN A 79 5.33 0.37 -11.41
CA ASN A 79 6.29 -0.08 -12.40
C ASN A 79 7.52 0.85 -12.40
N LYS A 80 8.70 0.28 -12.61
CA LYS A 80 9.96 1.03 -12.55
C LYS A 80 10.23 1.88 -13.78
N THR A 81 9.74 1.46 -14.94
CA THR A 81 10.16 2.02 -16.22
C THR A 81 9.04 2.59 -17.06
N GLU A 82 7.81 2.23 -16.78
CA GLU A 82 6.66 2.67 -17.58
C GLU A 82 5.91 3.81 -16.89
N PHE A 83 5.57 4.82 -17.68
CA PHE A 83 4.88 6.02 -17.21
C PHE A 83 3.75 6.37 -18.17
N ILE A 84 2.68 6.96 -17.63
CA ILE A 84 1.62 7.58 -18.40
C ILE A 84 1.55 9.01 -17.92
N GLU A 85 1.77 9.98 -18.82
CA GLU A 85 1.76 11.41 -18.47
C GLU A 85 2.66 11.74 -17.27
N LYS A 86 3.87 11.15 -17.25
CA LYS A 86 4.88 11.34 -16.20
C LYS A 86 4.53 10.69 -14.86
N ILE A 87 3.45 9.94 -14.80
CA ILE A 87 3.05 9.20 -13.59
C ILE A 87 3.40 7.73 -13.80
N PRO A 88 4.07 7.08 -12.81
CA PRO A 88 4.40 5.66 -12.95
C PRO A 88 3.14 4.81 -13.14
N VAL A 89 3.22 3.86 -14.08
CA VAL A 89 2.18 2.84 -14.24
C VAL A 89 2.14 2.00 -12.97
N VAL A 90 0.94 1.64 -12.52
CA VAL A 90 0.76 0.78 -11.36
C VAL A 90 0.67 -0.67 -11.84
N ASP A 91 1.49 -1.54 -11.27
CA ASP A 91 1.47 -2.97 -11.58
C ASP A 91 0.40 -3.71 -10.78
N MET A 92 0.16 -3.29 -9.55
CA MET A 92 -0.82 -3.91 -8.68
C MET A 92 -1.37 -2.89 -7.67
N TYR A 93 -2.68 -2.94 -7.47
CA TYR A 93 -3.36 -2.25 -6.38
C TYR A 93 -3.65 -3.28 -5.28
N VAL A 94 -3.23 -2.98 -4.05
CA VAL A 94 -3.56 -3.81 -2.90
C VAL A 94 -4.48 -3.01 -1.98
N ILE A 95 -5.70 -3.48 -1.83
CA ILE A 95 -6.69 -2.88 -0.95
C ILE A 95 -6.59 -3.60 0.39
N ILE A 96 -6.25 -2.86 1.45
CA ILE A 96 -6.10 -3.44 2.78
C ILE A 96 -7.25 -2.92 3.65
N GLU A 97 -8.03 -3.83 4.18
CA GLU A 97 -9.18 -3.51 5.02
C GLU A 97 -9.00 -4.08 6.41
N ASP A 98 -9.29 -3.26 7.41
CA ASP A 98 -9.31 -3.68 8.80
C ASP A 98 -10.57 -4.50 9.06
N LYS A 99 -10.37 -5.67 9.65
CA LYS A 99 -11.46 -6.60 9.94
C LYS A 99 -11.94 -6.50 11.39
N VAL A 100 -11.69 -5.37 12.03
CA VAL A 100 -12.17 -5.13 13.39
C VAL A 100 -13.64 -4.78 13.34
N GLY A 101 -14.45 -5.58 14.03
CA GLY A 101 -15.88 -5.34 14.13
C GLY A 101 -16.73 -6.28 13.30
N ILE A 102 -17.99 -5.97 13.26
CA ILE A 102 -19.02 -6.81 12.69
C ILE A 102 -18.95 -6.82 11.18
N GLY A 103 -18.46 -7.93 10.65
CA GLY A 103 -18.63 -8.35 9.27
C GLY A 103 -18.50 -7.31 8.17
N LEU A 104 -17.47 -7.46 7.37
CA LEU A 104 -17.40 -6.75 6.11
C LEU A 104 -18.55 -7.21 5.23
N HIS A 105 -19.41 -6.29 4.87
CA HIS A 105 -20.48 -6.58 3.95
C HIS A 105 -19.87 -6.83 2.56
N SER A 106 -20.27 -7.89 1.90
CA SER A 106 -19.81 -8.24 0.56
C SER A 106 -19.96 -7.06 -0.42
N ASN A 107 -21.01 -6.25 -0.24
CA ASN A 107 -21.27 -5.08 -1.07
C ASN A 107 -20.18 -4.00 -0.95
N GLN A 108 -19.58 -3.88 0.24
CA GLN A 108 -18.52 -2.90 0.47
C GLN A 108 -17.25 -3.28 -0.29
N ILE A 109 -16.92 -4.56 -0.29
CA ILE A 109 -15.75 -5.08 -1.02
C ILE A 109 -15.92 -4.89 -2.51
N GLU A 110 -17.10 -5.22 -3.04
CA GLU A 110 -17.38 -5.02 -4.45
C GLU A 110 -17.29 -3.57 -4.84
N ARG A 111 -17.78 -2.67 -3.99
CA ARG A 111 -17.69 -1.24 -4.21
C ARG A 111 -16.24 -0.78 -4.29
N TYR A 112 -15.38 -1.28 -3.42
CA TYR A 112 -13.96 -0.93 -3.44
C TYR A 112 -13.28 -1.47 -4.68
N ARG A 113 -13.59 -2.70 -5.08
CA ARG A 113 -13.04 -3.28 -6.30
C ARG A 113 -13.47 -2.47 -7.53
N GLU A 114 -14.72 -2.08 -7.60
CA GLU A 114 -15.23 -1.24 -8.69
C GLU A 114 -14.54 0.11 -8.73
N LEU A 115 -14.39 0.75 -7.57
CA LEU A 115 -13.74 2.05 -7.46
C LEU A 115 -12.30 1.97 -7.98
N ILE A 116 -11.57 0.94 -7.57
CA ILE A 116 -10.18 0.78 -7.98
C ILE A 116 -10.09 0.31 -9.44
N SER A 117 -11.04 -0.49 -9.91
CA SER A 117 -11.12 -0.83 -11.34
C SER A 117 -11.29 0.40 -12.21
N GLU A 118 -12.13 1.33 -11.80
CA GLU A 118 -12.32 2.59 -12.53
C GLU A 118 -11.04 3.42 -12.52
N LYS A 119 -10.37 3.48 -11.38
CA LYS A 119 -9.09 4.17 -11.25
C LYS A 119 -8.03 3.53 -12.15
N ASN A 120 -7.96 2.21 -12.16
CA ASN A 120 -7.04 1.44 -13.00
C ASN A 120 -7.30 1.71 -14.48
N GLU A 121 -8.55 1.73 -14.88
CA GLU A 121 -8.92 2.01 -16.28
C GLU A 121 -8.54 3.44 -16.66
N LYS A 122 -8.91 4.40 -15.85
CA LYS A 122 -8.70 5.81 -16.13
C LYS A 122 -7.23 6.23 -16.10
N ASP A 123 -6.51 5.82 -15.07
CA ASP A 123 -5.15 6.30 -14.81
C ASP A 123 -4.08 5.37 -15.37
N ASN A 124 -4.41 4.12 -15.63
CA ASN A 124 -3.43 3.07 -15.84
C ASN A 124 -3.72 2.15 -17.03
N GLY A 125 -4.77 2.45 -17.81
CA GLY A 125 -5.14 1.63 -18.95
C GLY A 125 -5.51 0.19 -18.60
N SER A 126 -6.05 -0.03 -17.41
CA SER A 126 -6.46 -1.36 -16.92
C SER A 126 -5.33 -2.37 -16.82
N ARG A 127 -4.09 -1.91 -16.66
CA ARG A 127 -2.91 -2.79 -16.64
C ARG A 127 -2.67 -3.51 -15.33
N ALA A 128 -3.14 -2.93 -14.22
CA ALA A 128 -2.81 -3.44 -12.89
C ALA A 128 -3.72 -4.59 -12.47
N LYS A 129 -3.16 -5.48 -11.66
CA LYS A 129 -3.94 -6.44 -10.90
C LYS A 129 -4.50 -5.75 -9.66
N ILE A 130 -5.62 -6.26 -9.17
CA ILE A 130 -6.27 -5.73 -7.97
C ILE A 130 -6.40 -6.86 -6.96
N LYS A 131 -5.86 -6.65 -5.76
CA LYS A 131 -5.95 -7.63 -4.69
C LYS A 131 -6.53 -7.00 -3.44
N VAL A 132 -7.44 -7.72 -2.76
CA VAL A 132 -8.03 -7.30 -1.50
C VAL A 132 -7.48 -8.18 -0.39
N VAL A 133 -7.02 -7.54 0.67
CA VAL A 133 -6.45 -8.22 1.84
C VAL A 133 -7.17 -7.74 3.09
N TYR A 134 -7.55 -8.66 3.93
CA TYR A 134 -8.11 -8.36 5.24
C TYR A 134 -7.11 -8.66 6.30
N TYR A 135 -7.01 -7.79 7.29
CA TYR A 135 -6.21 -8.08 8.45
C TYR A 135 -7.06 -7.92 9.72
N LYS A 136 -6.66 -8.67 10.73
CA LYS A 136 -7.25 -8.58 12.06
C LYS A 136 -6.11 -8.64 13.06
N ILE A 137 -6.04 -7.63 13.90
CA ILE A 137 -5.09 -7.61 15.01
C ILE A 137 -5.90 -7.90 16.28
N ASP A 138 -5.56 -8.99 16.94
CA ASP A 138 -6.19 -9.36 18.19
C ASP A 138 -5.53 -8.67 19.38
#